data_6237b0738655b7ecd9f2502b51508b9b
#
_entry.id   6237b0738655b7ecd9f2502b51508b9b
#
_cell.length_a   1.000
_cell.length_b   1.000
_cell.length_c   1.000
_cell.angle_alpha   90.00
_cell.angle_beta   90.00
_cell.angle_gamma   90.00
#
_symmetry.space_group_name_H-M   'P 1'
#
loop_
_entity.id
_entity.type
_entity.pdbx_description
1 polymer ?
#
loop_
_entity_poly.entity_id
_entity_poly.type
_entity_poly.pdbx_seq_one_letter_code
_entity_poly.pdbx_strand_id
1 'polypeptide(L)'
;MAGSFYSDPGRNTDMKKKTFRLLAVLLTLSLLLSGCDIEKGTPVSQGNSTNNNDGNTNSDPNVTGTATPTPIPKKALTFEEIEKLAAECSFHVHWYTPDYDFSAGTAFILDSKTHGQKILVTAFHFLVPDDDDGSFKGTDLPSEILGGEVSYAKTGEDTGARLKNCLVIEDAAAVPALDKDVAAFTLYNGQDLKALPLCEDTVTTGDTLYLLANLWDTDDVHENCVYECKAFLDQDYTITYKMDPRYGTTGASGGPVINKYGEVVGIHMASGGDLLYSHASRSFIKQIDAATISDITYPEDLSEFKSSSADVPQQIYHQTSKTAETLFFDMLINSAEISDTYGDEIAPEGMKFLTLDITCDSTDIYDADLDLYYYDFSIVWSGGYDAAYKFVAGDVADNFFTVKSNAVTNAKVVFQIPEDPKSLTLFYVDYYVDDDNEMHEVADHFFEIPVEGF
;
A
#
# COMPACT_ATOMS: atom_id res chain seq x y z
N MET A 1 -32.31 30.28 -21.53
CA MET A 1 -31.97 31.49 -20.76
C MET A 1 -30.59 31.22 -20.17
N ALA A 2 -29.62 31.88 -20.75
CA ALA A 2 -28.22 31.71 -20.36
C ALA A 2 -27.94 32.56 -19.13
N GLY A 3 -27.46 31.93 -18.05
CA GLY A 3 -26.96 32.60 -16.85
C GLY A 3 -25.44 32.70 -16.93
N SER A 4 -24.97 33.91 -17.09
CA SER A 4 -23.57 34.31 -17.10
C SER A 4 -22.99 34.15 -15.69
N PHE A 5 -21.94 33.35 -15.54
CA PHE A 5 -21.11 33.34 -14.33
C PHE A 5 -19.92 34.26 -14.53
N TYR A 6 -19.84 35.29 -13.74
CA TYR A 6 -18.72 36.21 -13.62
C TYR A 6 -17.72 35.64 -12.62
N SER A 7 -16.47 35.41 -13.05
CA SER A 7 -15.36 35.10 -12.16
C SER A 7 -14.72 36.38 -11.64
N ASP A 8 -14.52 36.47 -10.35
CA ASP A 8 -13.82 37.54 -9.64
C ASP A 8 -12.30 37.26 -9.67
N PRO A 9 -11.44 38.16 -10.23
CA PRO A 9 -10.01 37.90 -10.40
C PRO A 9 -9.15 38.21 -9.15
N GLY A 10 -9.74 38.25 -7.96
CA GLY A 10 -9.05 38.79 -6.76
C GLY A 10 -8.52 37.78 -5.71
N ARG A 11 -8.63 36.45 -5.91
CA ARG A 11 -8.35 35.46 -4.83
C ARG A 11 -7.31 34.37 -5.17
N ASN A 12 -6.25 34.70 -5.84
CA ASN A 12 -5.32 33.70 -6.38
C ASN A 12 -4.00 33.50 -5.60
N THR A 13 -3.96 33.67 -4.28
CA THR A 13 -2.71 33.52 -3.50
C THR A 13 -2.68 32.41 -2.44
N ASP A 14 -3.81 31.76 -2.12
CA ASP A 14 -3.85 30.69 -1.10
C ASP A 14 -3.98 29.25 -1.66
N MET A 15 -4.28 29.10 -2.96
CA MET A 15 -4.45 27.79 -3.59
C MET A 15 -3.19 26.92 -3.61
N LYS A 16 -2.00 27.51 -3.53
CA LYS A 16 -0.71 26.77 -3.64
C LYS A 16 -0.35 25.89 -2.45
N LYS A 17 -1.08 25.94 -1.35
CA LYS A 17 -0.72 25.20 -0.12
C LYS A 17 -1.49 23.91 0.15
N LYS A 18 -2.66 23.70 -0.46
CA LYS A 18 -3.49 22.51 -0.20
C LYS A 18 -3.31 21.38 -1.22
N THR A 19 -2.96 21.67 -2.45
CA THR A 19 -2.74 20.67 -3.52
C THR A 19 -1.54 19.72 -3.27
N PHE A 20 -0.73 20.01 -2.27
CA PHE A 20 0.49 19.25 -1.94
C PHE A 20 0.24 17.97 -1.12
N ARG A 21 -1.00 17.70 -0.66
CA ARG A 21 -1.23 16.76 0.44
C ARG A 21 -1.62 15.34 0.02
N LEU A 22 -2.40 15.14 -1.02
CA LEU A 22 -2.85 13.78 -1.40
C LEU A 22 -1.72 12.93 -2.04
N LEU A 23 -0.91 13.53 -2.90
CA LEU A 23 0.30 12.86 -3.42
C LEU A 23 1.44 12.81 -2.39
N ALA A 24 1.42 13.70 -1.38
CA ALA A 24 2.42 13.74 -0.32
C ALA A 24 2.37 12.53 0.61
N VAL A 25 1.22 11.90 0.83
CA VAL A 25 1.12 10.69 1.67
C VAL A 25 1.82 9.51 1.01
N LEU A 26 1.73 9.36 -0.29
CA LEU A 26 2.50 8.35 -1.05
C LEU A 26 4.00 8.71 -1.19
N LEU A 27 4.32 10.01 -1.32
CA LEU A 27 5.71 10.48 -1.43
C LEU A 27 6.43 10.67 -0.08
N THR A 28 5.73 11.02 1.01
CA THR A 28 6.37 11.21 2.32
C THR A 28 6.84 9.91 2.94
N LEU A 29 6.24 8.77 2.60
CA LEU A 29 6.72 7.47 3.08
C LEU A 29 8.11 7.13 2.52
N SER A 30 8.43 7.55 1.30
CA SER A 30 9.76 7.33 0.69
C SER A 30 10.83 8.33 1.13
N LEU A 31 10.45 9.56 1.55
CA LEU A 31 11.38 10.62 1.93
C LEU A 31 11.76 10.63 3.42
N LEU A 32 10.94 10.09 4.30
CA LEU A 32 11.23 10.05 5.74
C LEU A 32 12.21 8.93 6.14
N LEU A 33 12.43 7.93 5.28
CA LEU A 33 13.35 6.83 5.55
C LEU A 33 14.80 7.07 5.10
N SER A 34 15.10 8.15 4.39
CA SER A 34 16.46 8.50 3.95
C SER A 34 17.31 9.24 4.99
N GLY A 35 16.80 9.48 6.19
CA GLY A 35 17.42 10.33 7.22
C GLY A 35 17.89 9.66 8.51
N CYS A 36 17.78 8.35 8.67
CA CYS A 36 18.30 7.68 9.86
C CYS A 36 19.69 7.07 9.61
N ASP A 37 20.73 7.82 9.95
CA ASP A 37 22.08 7.26 10.13
C ASP A 37 22.08 6.25 11.28
N ILE A 38 22.07 4.97 10.96
CA ILE A 38 22.29 3.91 11.94
C ILE A 38 23.80 3.89 12.27
N GLU A 39 24.15 4.38 13.46
CA GLU A 39 25.50 4.22 14.01
C GLU A 39 25.89 2.74 14.02
N LYS A 40 26.98 2.43 13.34
CA LYS A 40 27.59 1.10 13.33
C LYS A 40 28.06 0.74 14.74
N GLY A 41 27.27 -0.06 15.46
CA GLY A 41 27.67 -0.67 16.70
C GLY A 41 28.85 -1.63 16.49
N THR A 42 29.94 -1.38 17.19
CA THR A 42 31.13 -2.23 17.26
C THR A 42 30.79 -3.58 17.92
N PRO A 43 31.35 -4.71 17.43
CA PRO A 43 31.06 -6.02 18.00
C PRO A 43 31.64 -6.17 19.38
N VAL A 44 30.80 -6.50 20.35
CA VAL A 44 31.22 -6.85 21.71
C VAL A 44 31.79 -8.26 21.73
N SER A 45 33.04 -8.36 22.15
CA SER A 45 33.81 -9.58 22.36
C SER A 45 33.15 -10.49 23.39
N GLN A 46 32.89 -11.74 23.02
CA GLN A 46 32.48 -12.79 23.95
C GLN A 46 33.60 -13.13 24.92
N GLY A 47 33.42 -12.80 26.18
CA GLY A 47 34.24 -13.24 27.27
C GLY A 47 33.87 -14.64 27.71
N ASN A 48 34.77 -15.59 27.53
CA ASN A 48 34.73 -16.94 28.08
C ASN A 48 34.86 -16.86 29.62
N SER A 49 33.84 -17.32 30.37
CA SER A 49 33.96 -17.54 31.82
C SER A 49 33.68 -18.99 32.12
N THR A 50 34.78 -19.72 32.28
CA THR A 50 34.84 -21.04 32.93
C THR A 50 34.64 -20.88 34.40
N ASN A 51 33.61 -21.49 34.98
CA ASN A 51 33.55 -21.78 36.39
C ASN A 51 33.27 -23.25 36.63
N ASN A 52 34.31 -23.92 37.08
CA ASN A 52 34.25 -25.21 37.78
C ASN A 52 33.60 -25.00 39.14
N ASN A 53 32.67 -25.83 39.49
CA ASN A 53 32.47 -26.18 40.90
C ASN A 53 31.94 -27.60 41.09
N ASP A 54 32.69 -28.31 41.91
CA ASP A 54 32.54 -29.71 42.29
C ASP A 54 31.33 -29.98 43.19
N GLY A 55 30.75 -31.14 42.99
CA GLY A 55 30.37 -32.09 44.01
C GLY A 55 29.14 -31.78 44.90
N ASN A 56 28.05 -32.45 44.68
CA ASN A 56 27.48 -33.29 45.72
C ASN A 56 26.44 -34.30 45.18
N THR A 57 26.74 -35.58 45.39
CA THR A 57 25.83 -36.72 45.14
C THR A 57 24.73 -36.76 46.20
N ASN A 58 23.46 -36.77 45.75
CA ASN A 58 22.40 -37.49 46.45
C ASN A 58 21.40 -38.02 45.39
N SER A 59 21.52 -39.30 45.14
CA SER A 59 20.62 -40.11 44.30
C SER A 59 19.35 -40.40 45.08
N ASP A 60 18.23 -39.83 44.60
CA ASP A 60 16.89 -40.27 44.96
C ASP A 60 16.30 -41.02 43.75
N PRO A 61 16.09 -42.36 43.83
CA PRO A 61 15.61 -43.12 42.70
C PRO A 61 14.08 -43.27 42.79
N ASN A 62 13.35 -42.30 42.33
CA ASN A 62 11.98 -42.52 41.86
C ASN A 62 11.32 -41.24 41.32
N VAL A 63 11.77 -40.79 40.14
CA VAL A 63 10.96 -39.91 39.29
C VAL A 63 10.79 -40.62 37.97
N THR A 64 9.64 -41.27 37.83
CA THR A 64 9.14 -41.71 36.51
C THR A 64 8.94 -40.44 35.67
N GLY A 65 9.98 -40.07 34.95
CA GLY A 65 9.91 -38.99 33.97
C GLY A 65 8.88 -39.34 32.89
N THR A 66 7.75 -38.70 32.93
CA THR A 66 6.82 -38.69 31.82
C THR A 66 7.59 -38.10 30.65
N ALA A 67 7.94 -38.94 29.68
CA ALA A 67 8.60 -38.48 28.46
C ALA A 67 7.72 -37.40 27.84
N THR A 68 8.23 -36.17 27.76
CA THR A 68 7.60 -35.09 26.99
C THR A 68 7.50 -35.59 25.56
N PRO A 69 6.31 -35.64 24.97
CA PRO A 69 6.15 -36.11 23.59
C PRO A 69 7.06 -35.28 22.69
N THR A 70 7.90 -35.98 21.91
CA THR A 70 8.73 -35.32 20.89
C THR A 70 7.78 -34.59 19.91
N PRO A 71 7.95 -33.30 19.65
CA PRO A 71 7.11 -32.58 18.72
C PRO A 71 7.14 -33.27 17.35
N ILE A 72 5.98 -33.51 16.78
CA ILE A 72 5.88 -34.04 15.40
C ILE A 72 6.43 -32.94 14.47
N PRO A 73 7.42 -33.24 13.61
CA PRO A 73 7.95 -32.25 12.70
C PRO A 73 6.84 -31.67 11.81
N LYS A 74 6.68 -30.34 11.78
CA LYS A 74 5.75 -29.66 10.86
C LYS A 74 6.21 -29.92 9.42
N LYS A 75 5.27 -30.28 8.53
CA LYS A 75 5.53 -30.44 7.10
C LYS A 75 5.47 -29.07 6.42
N ALA A 76 6.51 -28.70 5.67
CA ALA A 76 6.46 -27.50 4.83
C ALA A 76 5.40 -27.66 3.72
N LEU A 77 4.69 -26.58 3.42
CA LEU A 77 3.74 -26.49 2.33
C LEU A 77 4.49 -26.41 0.99
N THR A 78 3.87 -26.92 -0.07
CA THR A 78 4.31 -26.67 -1.44
C THR A 78 3.90 -25.26 -1.87
N PHE A 79 4.49 -24.75 -2.94
CA PHE A 79 4.11 -23.43 -3.46
C PHE A 79 2.63 -23.39 -3.86
N GLU A 80 2.11 -24.43 -4.50
CA GLU A 80 0.69 -24.58 -4.84
C GLU A 80 -0.23 -24.55 -3.59
N GLU A 81 0.22 -25.17 -2.47
CA GLU A 81 -0.51 -25.10 -1.20
C GLU A 81 -0.50 -23.68 -0.61
N ILE A 82 0.60 -22.91 -0.80
CA ILE A 82 0.70 -21.48 -0.42
C ILE A 82 -0.20 -20.61 -1.30
N GLU A 83 -0.22 -20.81 -2.63
CA GLU A 83 -1.11 -20.10 -3.54
C GLU A 83 -2.60 -20.31 -3.19
N LYS A 84 -2.94 -21.54 -2.86
CA LYS A 84 -4.30 -21.84 -2.38
C LYS A 84 -4.60 -21.13 -1.06
N LEU A 85 -3.62 -21.08 -0.16
CA LEU A 85 -3.75 -20.39 1.12
C LEU A 85 -3.96 -18.88 0.90
N ALA A 86 -3.21 -18.27 0.01
CA ALA A 86 -3.37 -16.85 -0.35
C ALA A 86 -4.79 -16.57 -0.88
N ALA A 87 -5.28 -17.39 -1.81
CA ALA A 87 -6.61 -17.22 -2.38
C ALA A 87 -7.75 -17.32 -1.35
N GLU A 88 -7.55 -18.09 -0.25
CA GLU A 88 -8.56 -18.35 0.77
C GLU A 88 -8.42 -17.46 2.03
N CYS A 89 -7.25 -16.83 2.25
CA CYS A 89 -6.91 -16.17 3.53
C CYS A 89 -6.42 -14.73 3.40
N SER A 90 -6.31 -14.19 2.18
CA SER A 90 -5.96 -12.79 1.96
C SER A 90 -7.19 -12.03 1.46
N PHE A 91 -7.45 -10.89 2.06
CA PHE A 91 -8.68 -10.12 1.86
C PHE A 91 -8.36 -8.66 1.57
N HIS A 92 -9.26 -8.02 0.83
CA HIS A 92 -9.40 -6.58 0.74
C HIS A 92 -10.58 -6.12 1.59
N VAL A 93 -10.51 -4.89 2.05
CA VAL A 93 -11.64 -4.22 2.69
C VAL A 93 -11.95 -2.95 1.92
N HIS A 94 -13.21 -2.78 1.56
CA HIS A 94 -13.74 -1.51 1.12
C HIS A 94 -14.26 -0.77 2.36
N TRP A 95 -13.61 0.34 2.69
CA TRP A 95 -13.82 1.11 3.90
C TRP A 95 -14.79 2.26 3.66
N TYR A 96 -15.65 2.52 4.62
CA TYR A 96 -16.53 3.69 4.64
C TYR A 96 -16.13 4.58 5.81
N THR A 97 -15.83 5.84 5.53
CA THR A 97 -15.50 6.89 6.49
C THR A 97 -16.54 8.00 6.43
N PRO A 98 -16.56 9.00 7.33
CA PRO A 98 -17.46 10.12 7.25
C PRO A 98 -17.38 10.94 5.95
N ASP A 99 -16.19 11.05 5.38
CA ASP A 99 -15.92 11.96 4.28
C ASP A 99 -15.87 11.27 2.91
N TYR A 100 -15.43 9.98 2.87
CA TYR A 100 -15.26 9.22 1.62
C TYR A 100 -15.25 7.71 1.87
N ASP A 101 -15.33 6.94 0.81
CA ASP A 101 -15.11 5.51 0.81
C ASP A 101 -13.88 5.16 -0.03
N PHE A 102 -13.16 4.12 0.37
CA PHE A 102 -11.94 3.72 -0.31
C PHE A 102 -11.64 2.24 -0.15
N SER A 103 -10.85 1.71 -1.05
CA SER A 103 -10.25 0.37 -0.92
C SER A 103 -8.75 0.52 -0.78
N ALA A 104 -8.18 0.00 0.29
CA ALA A 104 -6.74 0.08 0.50
C ALA A 104 -6.21 -1.14 1.27
N GLY A 105 -4.97 -1.49 0.98
CA GLY A 105 -4.22 -2.50 1.71
C GLY A 105 -4.78 -3.91 1.56
N THR A 106 -4.21 -4.79 2.35
CA THR A 106 -4.57 -6.20 2.47
C THR A 106 -4.90 -6.51 3.93
N ALA A 107 -5.73 -7.50 4.16
CA ALA A 107 -6.10 -7.98 5.48
C ALA A 107 -6.11 -9.51 5.53
N PHE A 108 -6.15 -10.07 6.73
CA PHE A 108 -6.29 -11.52 6.95
C PHE A 108 -7.09 -11.81 8.22
N ILE A 109 -7.49 -13.06 8.38
CA ILE A 109 -8.30 -13.49 9.53
C ILE A 109 -7.44 -14.28 10.52
N LEU A 110 -7.64 -14.00 11.81
CA LEU A 110 -7.12 -14.77 12.93
C LEU A 110 -8.24 -15.35 13.78
N ASP A 111 -7.99 -16.54 14.37
CA ASP A 111 -8.81 -17.06 15.45
C ASP A 111 -8.33 -16.47 16.77
N SER A 112 -9.01 -15.43 17.28
CA SER A 112 -8.67 -14.82 18.57
C SER A 112 -9.28 -15.61 19.73
N LYS A 113 -8.41 -16.24 20.52
CA LYS A 113 -8.82 -16.97 21.72
C LYS A 113 -9.32 -16.01 22.81
N THR A 114 -8.69 -14.86 22.93
CA THR A 114 -9.01 -13.83 23.92
C THR A 114 -10.38 -13.23 23.68
N HIS A 115 -10.71 -12.95 22.42
CA HIS A 115 -12.01 -12.39 22.03
C HIS A 115 -13.06 -13.46 21.69
N GLY A 116 -12.67 -14.74 21.65
CA GLY A 116 -13.57 -15.88 21.44
C GLY A 116 -14.22 -15.94 20.04
N GLN A 117 -13.62 -15.26 19.06
CA GLN A 117 -14.14 -15.16 17.69
C GLN A 117 -13.04 -14.89 16.68
N LYS A 118 -13.36 -15.05 15.41
CA LYS A 118 -12.50 -14.62 14.31
C LYS A 118 -12.47 -13.10 14.23
N ILE A 119 -11.29 -12.56 13.98
CA ILE A 119 -11.04 -11.14 13.81
C ILE A 119 -10.32 -10.90 12.49
N LEU A 120 -10.62 -9.80 11.84
CA LEU A 120 -9.87 -9.30 10.69
C LEU A 120 -8.72 -8.46 11.24
N VAL A 121 -7.53 -8.64 10.68
CA VAL A 121 -6.30 -7.92 11.07
C VAL A 121 -5.69 -7.27 9.82
N THR A 122 -5.23 -6.04 9.98
CA THR A 122 -4.60 -5.26 8.92
C THR A 122 -3.62 -4.23 9.50
N ALA A 123 -2.99 -3.40 8.66
CA ALA A 123 -2.16 -2.28 9.10
C ALA A 123 -3.03 -1.09 9.53
N PHE A 124 -2.52 -0.30 10.47
CA PHE A 124 -3.21 0.87 10.97
C PHE A 124 -3.00 2.11 10.10
N HIS A 125 -1.81 2.25 9.50
CA HIS A 125 -1.36 3.50 8.87
C HIS A 125 -2.26 4.02 7.74
N PHE A 126 -2.89 3.14 6.95
CA PHE A 126 -3.78 3.58 5.87
C PHE A 126 -5.21 3.88 6.32
N LEU A 127 -5.50 3.71 7.62
CA LEU A 127 -6.77 4.08 8.24
C LEU A 127 -6.69 5.43 8.96
N VAL A 128 -5.52 6.08 8.91
CA VAL A 128 -5.27 7.39 9.50
C VAL A 128 -5.74 8.46 8.51
N PRO A 129 -6.52 9.46 8.94
CA PRO A 129 -6.94 10.55 8.07
C PRO A 129 -5.76 11.29 7.44
N ASP A 130 -5.91 11.72 6.18
CA ASP A 130 -4.85 12.38 5.41
C ASP A 130 -4.37 13.69 6.02
N ASP A 131 -5.22 14.37 6.81
CA ASP A 131 -4.91 15.63 7.48
C ASP A 131 -4.37 15.45 8.90
N ASP A 132 -4.12 14.19 9.35
CA ASP A 132 -3.58 13.92 10.69
C ASP A 132 -2.19 14.53 10.86
N ASP A 133 -2.01 15.23 11.97
CA ASP A 133 -0.73 15.82 12.37
C ASP A 133 0.19 14.86 13.16
N GLY A 134 -0.15 13.57 13.20
CA GLY A 134 0.50 12.51 13.98
C GLY A 134 -0.13 12.30 15.37
N SER A 135 -1.25 12.94 15.64
CA SER A 135 -1.97 12.78 16.92
C SER A 135 -2.94 11.61 16.92
N PHE A 136 -3.39 11.14 15.76
CA PHE A 136 -4.35 10.04 15.62
C PHE A 136 -3.83 8.74 16.21
N LYS A 137 -4.67 8.10 17.02
CA LYS A 137 -4.34 6.86 17.74
C LYS A 137 -5.41 5.80 17.57
N GLY A 138 -5.11 4.58 17.96
CA GLY A 138 -6.07 3.49 17.91
C GLY A 138 -7.35 3.71 18.70
N THR A 139 -7.35 4.66 19.65
CA THR A 139 -8.56 5.09 20.38
C THR A 139 -9.52 5.91 19.51
N ASP A 140 -9.02 6.56 18.46
CA ASP A 140 -9.79 7.45 17.58
C ASP A 140 -10.43 6.65 16.45
N LEU A 141 -9.77 5.57 16.01
CA LEU A 141 -10.17 4.73 14.90
C LEU A 141 -11.64 4.28 14.89
N PRO A 142 -12.28 3.90 16.04
CA PRO A 142 -13.67 3.46 16.01
C PRO A 142 -14.67 4.51 15.52
N SER A 143 -14.38 5.80 15.68
CA SER A 143 -15.24 6.91 15.24
C SER A 143 -14.97 7.36 13.81
N GLU A 144 -13.79 7.05 13.27
CA GLU A 144 -13.38 7.41 11.90
C GLU A 144 -13.85 6.39 10.86
N ILE A 145 -14.24 5.19 11.28
CA ILE A 145 -14.78 4.16 10.40
C ILE A 145 -16.30 4.07 10.58
N LEU A 146 -17.06 4.11 9.51
CA LEU A 146 -18.51 3.88 9.49
C LEU A 146 -18.87 2.43 9.19
N GLY A 147 -17.96 1.68 8.56
CA GLY A 147 -18.15 0.27 8.22
C GLY A 147 -17.13 -0.22 7.21
N GLY A 148 -17.27 -1.46 6.74
CA GLY A 148 -16.45 -2.00 5.68
C GLY A 148 -16.94 -3.34 5.16
N GLU A 149 -16.75 -3.55 3.85
CA GLU A 149 -17.06 -4.78 3.13
C GLU A 149 -15.80 -5.58 2.88
N VAL A 150 -15.84 -6.89 3.16
CA VAL A 150 -14.67 -7.77 3.02
C VAL A 150 -14.81 -8.61 1.74
N SER A 151 -13.82 -8.55 0.87
CA SER A 151 -13.71 -9.34 -0.35
C SER A 151 -12.43 -10.17 -0.39
N TYR A 152 -12.40 -11.24 -1.18
CA TYR A 152 -11.16 -12.00 -1.41
C TYR A 152 -10.18 -11.16 -2.24
N ALA A 153 -8.94 -11.00 -1.78
CA ALA A 153 -7.94 -10.18 -2.44
C ALA A 153 -7.63 -10.66 -3.88
N LYS A 154 -7.64 -11.98 -4.10
CA LYS A 154 -7.34 -12.56 -5.41
C LYS A 154 -8.45 -12.38 -6.45
N THR A 155 -9.71 -12.45 -6.06
CA THR A 155 -10.85 -12.48 -6.99
C THR A 155 -11.71 -11.23 -6.95
N GLY A 156 -11.58 -10.40 -5.92
CA GLY A 156 -12.49 -9.29 -5.66
C GLY A 156 -13.91 -9.73 -5.27
N GLU A 157 -14.15 -11.05 -5.13
CA GLU A 157 -15.47 -11.58 -4.79
C GLU A 157 -15.86 -11.22 -3.35
N ASP A 158 -17.05 -10.64 -3.17
CA ASP A 158 -17.59 -10.32 -1.85
C ASP A 158 -17.77 -11.59 -1.00
N THR A 159 -17.18 -11.59 0.19
CA THR A 159 -17.30 -12.71 1.14
C THR A 159 -18.64 -12.73 1.87
N GLY A 160 -19.41 -11.66 1.83
CA GLY A 160 -20.60 -11.43 2.66
C GLY A 160 -20.26 -11.02 4.10
N ALA A 161 -18.98 -10.98 4.47
CA ALA A 161 -18.57 -10.49 5.79
C ALA A 161 -18.49 -8.96 5.81
N ARG A 162 -18.82 -8.36 6.96
CA ARG A 162 -18.80 -6.91 7.20
C ARG A 162 -18.12 -6.61 8.52
N LEU A 163 -17.46 -5.47 8.63
CA LEU A 163 -16.92 -5.00 9.91
C LEU A 163 -18.05 -4.82 10.92
N LYS A 164 -17.80 -5.20 12.17
CA LYS A 164 -18.80 -5.10 13.24
C LYS A 164 -18.37 -4.15 14.34
N ASN A 165 -17.21 -4.34 14.94
CA ASN A 165 -16.64 -3.46 15.94
C ASN A 165 -15.12 -3.38 15.72
N CYS A 166 -14.53 -2.22 15.99
CA CYS A 166 -13.09 -2.09 16.09
C CYS A 166 -12.58 -2.67 17.42
N LEU A 167 -11.41 -3.30 17.40
CA LEU A 167 -10.63 -3.58 18.61
C LEU A 167 -9.78 -2.34 18.91
N VAL A 168 -10.01 -1.70 20.05
CA VAL A 168 -9.28 -0.52 20.47
C VAL A 168 -7.90 -0.92 20.98
N ILE A 169 -6.89 -0.71 20.15
CA ILE A 169 -5.48 -0.88 20.48
C ILE A 169 -4.95 0.52 20.84
N GLU A 170 -4.92 0.85 22.14
CA GLU A 170 -4.73 2.22 22.65
C GLU A 170 -3.48 2.92 22.09
N ASP A 171 -2.39 2.18 21.89
CA ASP A 171 -1.12 2.70 21.41
C ASP A 171 -0.86 2.44 19.92
N ALA A 172 -1.86 1.98 19.16
CA ALA A 172 -1.74 1.86 17.71
C ALA A 172 -1.41 3.22 17.10
N ALA A 173 -0.46 3.23 16.19
CA ALA A 173 0.03 4.43 15.52
C ALA A 173 0.61 4.06 14.16
N ALA A 174 0.53 5.02 13.23
CA ALA A 174 1.09 4.87 11.88
C ALA A 174 2.64 4.86 11.90
N VAL A 175 3.21 4.49 10.76
CA VAL A 175 4.64 4.64 10.47
C VAL A 175 5.10 6.07 10.84
N PRO A 176 6.26 6.26 11.54
CA PRO A 176 7.36 5.30 11.67
C PRO A 176 7.29 4.35 12.87
N ALA A 177 6.19 4.25 13.59
CA ALA A 177 6.05 3.38 14.76
C ALA A 177 5.81 1.92 14.36
N LEU A 178 6.84 1.26 13.80
CA LEU A 178 6.77 -0.10 13.23
C LEU A 178 6.30 -1.19 14.23
N ASP A 179 6.35 -0.94 15.52
CA ASP A 179 5.88 -1.84 16.58
C ASP A 179 4.43 -1.57 17.02
N LYS A 180 3.74 -0.65 16.34
CA LYS A 180 2.39 -0.19 16.71
C LYS A 180 1.41 -0.15 15.52
N ASP A 181 1.89 -0.44 14.34
CA ASP A 181 1.10 -0.37 13.12
C ASP A 181 0.26 -1.65 12.95
N VAL A 182 -0.87 -1.69 13.65
CA VAL A 182 -1.84 -2.78 13.60
C VAL A 182 -3.24 -2.28 13.92
N ALA A 183 -4.22 -2.73 13.13
CA ALA A 183 -5.64 -2.55 13.38
C ALA A 183 -6.36 -3.90 13.31
N ALA A 184 -7.41 -4.06 14.12
CA ALA A 184 -8.19 -5.28 14.14
C ALA A 184 -9.68 -5.02 14.34
N PHE A 185 -10.52 -5.89 13.75
CA PHE A 185 -11.97 -5.74 13.75
C PHE A 185 -12.66 -7.07 13.97
N THR A 186 -13.77 -7.06 14.70
CA THR A 186 -14.73 -8.16 14.70
C THR A 186 -15.61 -8.09 13.45
N LEU A 187 -16.26 -9.20 13.10
CA LEU A 187 -16.99 -9.32 11.84
C LEU A 187 -18.42 -9.81 12.05
N TYR A 188 -19.34 -9.27 11.25
CA TYR A 188 -20.57 -9.98 10.89
C TYR A 188 -20.22 -11.04 9.84
N ASN A 189 -20.87 -12.19 9.87
CA ASN A 189 -20.74 -13.27 8.88
C ASN A 189 -19.30 -13.78 8.62
N GLY A 190 -18.33 -13.47 9.53
CA GLY A 190 -16.92 -13.83 9.36
C GLY A 190 -16.57 -15.26 9.80
N GLN A 191 -17.52 -16.05 10.31
CA GLN A 191 -17.24 -17.36 10.93
C GLN A 191 -16.71 -18.40 9.95
N ASP A 192 -17.14 -18.32 8.69
CA ASP A 192 -16.75 -19.25 7.63
C ASP A 192 -15.45 -18.85 6.92
N LEU A 193 -14.95 -17.62 7.14
CA LEU A 193 -13.67 -17.18 6.59
C LEU A 193 -12.52 -18.00 7.20
N LYS A 194 -11.57 -18.35 6.36
CA LYS A 194 -10.42 -19.13 6.78
C LYS A 194 -9.42 -18.27 7.53
N ALA A 195 -9.11 -18.67 8.78
CA ALA A 195 -8.09 -18.03 9.60
C ALA A 195 -6.71 -18.63 9.33
N LEU A 196 -5.68 -17.78 9.41
CA LEU A 196 -4.28 -18.18 9.40
C LEU A 196 -3.82 -18.51 10.82
N PRO A 197 -3.03 -19.57 11.02
CA PRO A 197 -2.38 -19.82 12.30
C PRO A 197 -1.25 -18.84 12.55
N LEU A 198 -1.01 -18.48 13.80
CA LEU A 198 0.11 -17.63 14.19
C LEU A 198 1.37 -18.45 14.47
N CYS A 199 2.53 -17.90 14.07
CA CYS A 199 3.84 -18.36 14.48
C CYS A 199 4.39 -17.35 15.49
N GLU A 200 4.64 -17.80 16.73
CA GLU A 200 5.27 -16.99 17.78
C GLU A 200 6.79 -17.21 17.83
N ASP A 201 7.31 -18.16 17.08
CA ASP A 201 8.73 -18.43 16.99
C ASP A 201 9.46 -17.32 16.20
N THR A 202 10.73 -17.12 16.48
CA THR A 202 11.60 -16.23 15.71
C THR A 202 11.93 -16.84 14.34
N VAL A 203 12.14 -15.98 13.35
CA VAL A 203 12.63 -16.40 12.03
C VAL A 203 14.16 -16.26 11.97
N THR A 204 14.79 -17.12 11.19
CA THR A 204 16.24 -17.09 11.00
C THR A 204 16.58 -16.37 9.69
N THR A 205 17.64 -15.58 9.67
CA THR A 205 18.14 -14.95 8.42
C THR A 205 18.28 -15.98 7.31
N GLY A 206 17.68 -15.73 6.17
CA GLY A 206 17.65 -16.62 5.00
C GLY A 206 16.45 -17.58 4.96
N ASP A 207 15.63 -17.65 6.01
CA ASP A 207 14.40 -18.42 5.97
C ASP A 207 13.50 -17.94 4.83
N THR A 208 12.84 -18.89 4.16
CA THR A 208 11.84 -18.55 3.14
C THR A 208 10.55 -18.12 3.83
N LEU A 209 10.10 -16.94 3.45
CA LEU A 209 8.82 -16.34 3.82
C LEU A 209 7.99 -16.10 2.56
N TYR A 210 6.71 -15.84 2.73
CA TYR A 210 5.79 -15.47 1.66
C TYR A 210 4.94 -14.29 2.13
N LEU A 211 4.94 -13.23 1.34
CA LEU A 211 3.98 -12.13 1.50
C LEU A 211 2.72 -12.51 0.71
N LEU A 212 1.56 -12.51 1.37
CA LEU A 212 0.27 -12.74 0.75
C LEU A 212 -0.45 -11.41 0.61
N ALA A 213 -0.50 -10.88 -0.60
CA ALA A 213 -1.09 -9.58 -0.87
C ALA A 213 -1.55 -9.48 -2.33
N ASN A 214 -2.47 -8.58 -2.61
CA ASN A 214 -2.75 -8.13 -3.97
C ASN A 214 -2.00 -6.82 -4.18
N LEU A 215 -0.95 -6.85 -5.01
CA LEU A 215 -0.16 -5.67 -5.33
C LEU A 215 -0.77 -4.96 -6.54
N TRP A 216 -0.84 -3.66 -6.52
CA TRP A 216 -1.54 -2.88 -7.56
C TRP A 216 -0.68 -2.54 -8.77
N ASP A 217 0.62 -2.78 -8.67
CA ASP A 217 1.62 -2.33 -9.63
C ASP A 217 2.29 -3.46 -10.44
N THR A 218 1.65 -4.63 -10.52
CA THR A 218 2.16 -5.75 -11.32
C THR A 218 1.05 -6.45 -12.10
N ASP A 219 1.28 -6.72 -13.40
CA ASP A 219 0.31 -7.41 -14.26
C ASP A 219 0.03 -8.88 -13.86
N ASP A 220 0.99 -9.51 -13.14
CA ASP A 220 0.88 -10.88 -12.63
C ASP A 220 0.11 -10.99 -11.31
N VAL A 221 -0.28 -9.89 -10.74
CA VAL A 221 -0.81 -9.75 -9.37
C VAL A 221 -2.07 -10.55 -9.13
N HIS A 222 -2.99 -10.49 -10.08
CA HIS A 222 -4.29 -11.14 -9.94
C HIS A 222 -4.24 -12.66 -10.02
N GLU A 223 -3.14 -13.24 -10.53
CA GLU A 223 -3.04 -14.68 -10.67
C GLU A 223 -2.62 -15.39 -9.38
N ASN A 224 -1.65 -14.87 -8.64
CA ASN A 224 -1.03 -15.61 -7.55
C ASN A 224 -1.22 -14.99 -6.16
N CYS A 225 -1.14 -13.69 -5.98
CA CYS A 225 -1.17 -12.99 -4.68
C CYS A 225 -0.15 -13.55 -3.67
N VAL A 226 0.98 -14.11 -4.14
CA VAL A 226 2.01 -14.76 -3.33
C VAL A 226 3.38 -14.32 -3.81
N TYR A 227 4.17 -13.76 -2.91
CA TYR A 227 5.51 -13.28 -3.21
C TYR A 227 6.52 -13.94 -2.29
N GLU A 228 7.43 -14.73 -2.87
CA GLU A 228 8.50 -15.37 -2.10
C GLU A 228 9.50 -14.32 -1.62
N CYS A 229 9.81 -14.38 -0.33
CA CYS A 229 10.69 -13.46 0.36
C CYS A 229 11.77 -14.22 1.12
N LYS A 230 12.83 -13.52 1.51
CA LYS A 230 13.87 -14.05 2.38
C LYS A 230 14.00 -13.20 3.63
N ALA A 231 13.89 -13.82 4.80
CA ALA A 231 14.14 -13.15 6.07
C ALA A 231 15.56 -12.56 6.09
N PHE A 232 15.68 -11.31 6.49
CA PHE A 232 16.94 -10.61 6.59
C PHE A 232 17.37 -10.40 8.04
N LEU A 233 16.45 -9.91 8.87
CA LEU A 233 16.67 -9.62 10.29
C LEU A 233 15.37 -9.84 11.07
N ASP A 234 15.47 -10.49 12.23
CA ASP A 234 14.38 -10.63 13.19
C ASP A 234 14.74 -9.90 14.48
N GLN A 235 13.91 -8.93 14.85
CA GLN A 235 13.99 -8.15 16.07
C GLN A 235 12.73 -8.41 16.91
N ASP A 236 12.71 -7.97 18.18
CA ASP A 236 11.63 -8.30 19.12
C ASP A 236 10.21 -7.99 18.59
N TYR A 237 10.06 -6.93 17.82
CA TYR A 237 8.76 -6.45 17.30
C TYR A 237 8.72 -6.30 15.79
N THR A 238 9.85 -6.42 15.09
CA THR A 238 9.94 -6.21 13.64
C THR A 238 10.69 -7.34 12.97
N ILE A 239 10.17 -7.82 11.84
CA ILE A 239 10.89 -8.70 10.92
C ILE A 239 11.17 -7.91 9.66
N THR A 240 12.46 -7.81 9.32
CA THR A 240 12.92 -7.24 8.04
C THR A 240 13.15 -8.39 7.07
N TYR A 241 12.73 -8.23 5.83
CA TYR A 241 12.87 -9.25 4.80
C TYR A 241 13.11 -8.63 3.42
N LYS A 242 13.48 -9.43 2.44
CA LYS A 242 13.71 -9.02 1.06
C LYS A 242 12.81 -9.82 0.13
N MET A 243 12.27 -9.13 -0.84
CA MET A 243 11.52 -9.67 -1.96
C MET A 243 12.30 -9.41 -3.26
N ASP A 244 11.91 -10.03 -4.35
CA ASP A 244 12.43 -9.67 -5.67
C ASP A 244 12.14 -8.18 -5.93
N PRO A 245 13.17 -7.35 -6.18
CA PRO A 245 12.98 -5.90 -6.33
C PRO A 245 12.15 -5.50 -7.57
N ARG A 246 11.84 -6.45 -8.45
CA ARG A 246 10.93 -6.23 -9.57
C ARG A 246 9.47 -6.06 -9.16
N TYR A 247 9.13 -6.44 -7.92
CA TYR A 247 7.79 -6.25 -7.39
C TYR A 247 7.76 -5.02 -6.49
N GLY A 248 6.85 -4.10 -6.77
CA GLY A 248 6.47 -3.07 -5.83
C GLY A 248 5.73 -3.63 -4.61
N THR A 249 5.37 -2.76 -3.68
CA THR A 249 4.65 -3.17 -2.47
C THR A 249 3.35 -2.41 -2.25
N THR A 250 2.94 -1.60 -3.23
CA THR A 250 1.66 -0.88 -3.20
C THR A 250 0.51 -1.88 -3.09
N GLY A 251 -0.35 -1.70 -2.10
CA GLY A 251 -1.44 -2.64 -1.78
C GLY A 251 -1.06 -3.75 -0.79
N ALA A 252 0.22 -3.94 -0.48
CA ALA A 252 0.67 -4.98 0.45
C ALA A 252 0.43 -4.66 1.92
N SER A 253 0.28 -3.39 2.28
CA SER A 253 0.06 -2.93 3.67
C SER A 253 -1.05 -3.74 4.35
N GLY A 254 -0.79 -4.27 5.53
CA GLY A 254 -1.69 -5.15 6.27
C GLY A 254 -1.67 -6.62 5.83
N GLY A 255 -0.99 -6.95 4.72
CA GLY A 255 -0.85 -8.32 4.23
C GLY A 255 -0.08 -9.22 5.20
N PRO A 256 -0.51 -10.50 5.36
CA PRO A 256 0.21 -11.44 6.21
C PRO A 256 1.53 -11.87 5.56
N VAL A 257 2.61 -11.80 6.33
CA VAL A 257 3.87 -12.46 6.01
C VAL A 257 3.85 -13.81 6.71
N ILE A 258 3.96 -14.90 5.94
CA ILE A 258 3.87 -16.26 6.46
C ILE A 258 5.18 -17.02 6.28
N ASN A 259 5.42 -18.02 7.14
CA ASN A 259 6.50 -18.96 6.99
C ASN A 259 6.12 -20.11 6.03
N LYS A 260 7.07 -20.97 5.72
CA LYS A 260 6.87 -22.17 4.88
C LYS A 260 5.85 -23.18 5.41
N TYR A 261 5.34 -23.02 6.61
CA TYR A 261 4.30 -23.87 7.20
C TYR A 261 2.91 -23.24 7.11
N GLY A 262 2.79 -22.05 6.50
CA GLY A 262 1.54 -21.30 6.39
C GLY A 262 1.16 -20.53 7.64
N GLU A 263 2.09 -20.31 8.58
CA GLU A 263 1.84 -19.61 9.83
C GLU A 263 2.30 -18.15 9.71
N VAL A 264 1.48 -17.21 10.17
CA VAL A 264 1.77 -15.77 10.15
C VAL A 264 2.93 -15.45 11.09
N VAL A 265 4.00 -14.89 10.53
CA VAL A 265 5.15 -14.37 11.28
C VAL A 265 5.09 -12.85 11.44
N GLY A 266 4.33 -12.14 10.60
CA GLY A 266 4.20 -10.68 10.68
C GLY A 266 3.10 -10.12 9.79
N ILE A 267 2.86 -8.80 9.94
CA ILE A 267 1.99 -7.97 9.11
C ILE A 267 2.90 -7.04 8.30
N HIS A 268 2.79 -7.04 6.97
CA HIS A 268 3.54 -6.09 6.14
C HIS A 268 3.10 -4.65 6.43
N MET A 269 4.07 -3.74 6.56
CA MET A 269 3.81 -2.34 6.91
C MET A 269 4.43 -1.35 5.94
N ALA A 270 5.69 -1.58 5.56
CA ALA A 270 6.46 -0.59 4.83
C ALA A 270 7.59 -1.22 4.01
N SER A 271 8.12 -0.44 3.08
CA SER A 271 9.35 -0.73 2.34
C SER A 271 10.32 0.45 2.44
N GLY A 272 11.61 0.15 2.37
CA GLY A 272 12.68 1.15 2.36
C GLY A 272 13.87 0.63 1.57
N GLY A 273 14.06 1.15 0.35
CA GLY A 273 15.02 0.58 -0.60
C GLY A 273 14.67 -0.87 -0.94
N ASP A 274 15.65 -1.78 -0.79
CA ASP A 274 15.46 -3.22 -1.04
C ASP A 274 14.99 -4.02 0.20
N LEU A 275 14.61 -3.33 1.27
CA LEU A 275 14.16 -3.93 2.52
C LEU A 275 12.67 -3.69 2.74
N LEU A 276 12.00 -4.73 3.22
CA LEU A 276 10.60 -4.74 3.59
C LEU A 276 10.50 -4.96 5.10
N TYR A 277 9.50 -4.33 5.72
CA TYR A 277 9.31 -4.35 7.16
C TYR A 277 7.94 -4.91 7.51
N SER A 278 7.90 -5.80 8.51
CA SER A 278 6.65 -6.30 9.07
C SER A 278 6.64 -6.19 10.59
N HIS A 279 5.45 -5.92 11.16
CA HIS A 279 5.20 -6.03 12.59
C HIS A 279 5.13 -7.51 12.98
N ALA A 280 6.04 -7.97 13.82
CA ALA A 280 6.16 -9.38 14.17
C ALA A 280 4.94 -9.92 14.91
N SER A 281 4.50 -11.14 14.56
CA SER A 281 3.30 -11.78 15.11
C SER A 281 3.32 -11.88 16.65
N ARG A 282 4.47 -12.22 17.23
CA ARG A 282 4.67 -12.30 18.67
C ARG A 282 4.56 -10.95 19.41
N SER A 283 4.59 -9.83 18.65
CA SER A 283 4.39 -8.47 19.16
C SER A 283 2.93 -8.06 18.98
N PHE A 284 2.42 -8.01 17.76
CA PHE A 284 1.07 -7.51 17.51
C PHE A 284 -0.03 -8.34 18.19
N ILE A 285 0.16 -9.66 18.36
CA ILE A 285 -0.85 -10.48 19.03
C ILE A 285 -1.05 -10.07 20.51
N LYS A 286 0.00 -9.59 21.17
CA LYS A 286 -0.11 -9.09 22.56
C LYS A 286 -0.93 -7.81 22.63
N GLN A 287 -0.81 -6.95 21.61
CA GLN A 287 -1.60 -5.72 21.53
C GLN A 287 -3.07 -6.05 21.22
N ILE A 288 -3.32 -6.99 20.29
CA ILE A 288 -4.66 -7.48 19.99
C ILE A 288 -5.28 -8.15 21.25
N ASP A 289 -4.54 -9.00 21.95
CA ASP A 289 -5.05 -9.67 23.16
C ASP A 289 -5.32 -8.71 24.32
N ALA A 290 -4.62 -7.58 24.39
CA ALA A 290 -4.86 -6.52 25.37
C ALA A 290 -5.98 -5.54 24.94
N ALA A 291 -6.35 -5.53 23.66
CA ALA A 291 -7.35 -4.61 23.13
C ALA A 291 -8.75 -4.88 23.69
N THR A 292 -9.56 -3.84 23.77
CA THR A 292 -10.98 -3.94 24.12
C THR A 292 -11.83 -3.79 22.87
N ILE A 293 -12.97 -4.49 22.82
CA ILE A 293 -13.93 -4.30 21.73
C ILE A 293 -14.62 -2.94 21.95
N SER A 294 -14.60 -2.09 20.93
CA SER A 294 -15.27 -0.79 20.97
C SER A 294 -16.77 -0.92 21.24
N ASP A 295 -17.34 0.03 21.97
CA ASP A 295 -18.79 0.16 22.15
C ASP A 295 -19.50 0.62 20.85
N ILE A 296 -18.74 1.17 19.87
CA ILE A 296 -19.26 1.53 18.56
C ILE A 296 -19.45 0.25 17.73
N THR A 297 -20.69 0.01 17.31
CA THR A 297 -21.04 -1.10 16.44
C THR A 297 -21.41 -0.55 15.07
N TYR A 298 -20.67 -0.96 14.06
CA TYR A 298 -20.92 -0.58 12.67
C TYR A 298 -22.18 -1.29 12.16
N PRO A 299 -22.93 -0.70 11.22
CA PRO A 299 -24.08 -1.36 10.64
C PRO A 299 -23.69 -2.55 9.76
N GLU A 300 -24.49 -3.60 9.74
CA GLU A 300 -24.32 -4.72 8.82
C GLU A 300 -24.78 -4.37 7.39
N ASP A 301 -25.84 -3.56 7.29
CA ASP A 301 -26.32 -3.00 6.03
C ASP A 301 -25.64 -1.66 5.76
N LEU A 302 -24.79 -1.66 4.73
CA LEU A 302 -24.00 -0.50 4.31
C LEU A 302 -24.60 0.24 3.12
N SER A 303 -25.85 -0.06 2.76
CA SER A 303 -26.49 0.53 1.58
C SER A 303 -26.65 2.07 1.66
N GLU A 304 -26.72 2.63 2.86
CA GLU A 304 -26.80 4.08 3.07
C GLU A 304 -25.47 4.82 2.83
N PHE A 305 -24.34 4.10 2.91
CA PHE A 305 -23.01 4.67 2.67
C PHE A 305 -22.54 4.48 1.23
N LYS A 306 -23.20 3.59 0.49
CA LYS A 306 -22.92 3.45 -0.94
C LYS A 306 -23.45 4.69 -1.61
N SER A 307 -22.53 5.61 -1.96
CA SER A 307 -22.89 6.75 -2.79
C SER A 307 -23.66 6.27 -3.99
N SER A 308 -24.72 6.98 -4.35
CA SER A 308 -25.43 6.68 -5.59
C SER A 308 -24.36 6.71 -6.69
N SER A 309 -24.31 5.71 -7.52
CA SER A 309 -23.28 5.50 -8.56
C SER A 309 -23.13 6.66 -9.58
N ALA A 310 -23.71 7.81 -9.29
CA ALA A 310 -23.60 9.05 -10.04
C ALA A 310 -22.43 9.95 -9.56
N ASP A 311 -21.88 9.73 -8.35
CA ASP A 311 -20.84 10.59 -7.76
C ASP A 311 -19.52 9.85 -7.47
N VAL A 312 -19.41 8.57 -7.80
CA VAL A 312 -18.13 7.84 -7.70
C VAL A 312 -17.34 8.11 -8.99
N PRO A 313 -16.09 8.63 -8.90
CA PRO A 313 -15.23 8.73 -10.07
C PRO A 313 -15.17 7.38 -10.77
N GLN A 314 -15.55 7.33 -12.04
CA GLN A 314 -15.42 6.10 -12.82
C GLN A 314 -13.94 5.87 -13.05
N GLN A 315 -13.38 4.81 -12.48
CA GLN A 315 -12.07 4.33 -12.92
C GLN A 315 -12.18 3.92 -14.39
N ILE A 316 -11.61 4.74 -15.25
CA ILE A 316 -11.60 4.51 -16.70
C ILE A 316 -10.27 3.83 -17.04
N TYR A 317 -10.32 2.53 -17.30
CA TYR A 317 -9.15 1.76 -17.72
C TYR A 317 -9.01 1.83 -19.24
N HIS A 318 -7.94 2.45 -19.71
CA HIS A 318 -7.58 2.51 -21.14
C HIS A 318 -6.46 1.53 -21.49
N GLN A 319 -6.54 0.28 -21.04
CA GLN A 319 -5.47 -0.74 -21.09
C GLN A 319 -4.80 -0.93 -22.48
N THR A 320 -5.43 -0.52 -23.57
CA THR A 320 -4.87 -0.67 -24.94
C THR A 320 -5.02 0.56 -25.80
N SER A 321 -5.63 1.62 -25.31
CA SER A 321 -5.91 2.85 -26.03
C SER A 321 -4.79 3.87 -25.76
N LYS A 322 -4.41 4.63 -26.81
CA LYS A 322 -3.49 5.76 -26.71
C LYS A 322 -4.22 7.06 -26.41
N THR A 323 -5.53 7.01 -26.26
CA THR A 323 -6.40 8.18 -26.09
C THR A 323 -7.22 8.08 -24.83
N ALA A 324 -7.44 9.22 -24.15
CA ALA A 324 -8.41 9.39 -23.08
C ALA A 324 -9.25 10.64 -23.34
N GLU A 325 -10.54 10.53 -23.08
CA GLU A 325 -11.42 11.69 -22.91
C GLU A 325 -11.32 12.09 -21.43
N THR A 326 -10.70 13.24 -21.16
CA THR A 326 -10.58 13.76 -19.80
C THR A 326 -11.60 14.88 -19.55
N LEU A 327 -11.70 15.37 -18.34
CA LEU A 327 -12.66 16.42 -17.98
C LEU A 327 -12.41 17.74 -18.75
N PHE A 328 -11.14 18.05 -19.05
CA PHE A 328 -10.72 19.35 -19.57
C PHE A 328 -10.13 19.31 -20.99
N PHE A 329 -9.75 18.11 -21.49
CA PHE A 329 -9.15 17.92 -22.80
C PHE A 329 -9.20 16.47 -23.21
N ASP A 330 -9.10 16.21 -24.50
CA ASP A 330 -8.81 14.87 -25.01
C ASP A 330 -7.29 14.66 -25.03
N MET A 331 -6.80 13.56 -24.42
CA MET A 331 -5.39 13.23 -24.42
C MET A 331 -5.08 12.13 -25.43
N LEU A 332 -4.00 12.30 -26.19
CA LEU A 332 -3.44 11.31 -27.09
C LEU A 332 -1.96 11.13 -26.81
N ILE A 333 -1.51 9.90 -26.59
CA ILE A 333 -0.10 9.54 -26.54
C ILE A 333 0.35 9.24 -27.98
N ASN A 334 1.16 10.12 -28.56
CA ASN A 334 1.64 9.99 -29.94
C ASN A 334 2.74 8.94 -30.06
N SER A 335 3.71 8.98 -29.13
CA SER A 335 4.84 8.07 -29.10
C SER A 335 5.40 7.90 -27.68
N ALA A 336 6.13 6.81 -27.47
CA ALA A 336 6.94 6.53 -26.30
C ALA A 336 8.34 6.12 -26.75
N GLU A 337 9.37 6.70 -26.14
CA GLU A 337 10.78 6.42 -26.43
C GLU A 337 11.53 6.17 -25.13
N ILE A 338 12.28 5.06 -25.06
CA ILE A 338 13.14 4.73 -23.92
C ILE A 338 14.60 4.91 -24.36
N SER A 339 15.36 5.70 -23.61
CA SER A 339 16.73 6.09 -23.96
C SER A 339 17.61 6.21 -22.72
N ASP A 340 18.93 6.00 -22.90
CA ASP A 340 19.94 6.27 -21.88
C ASP A 340 20.20 7.76 -21.67
N THR A 341 19.71 8.61 -22.61
CA THR A 341 19.92 10.05 -22.57
C THR A 341 18.66 10.82 -22.89
N TYR A 342 18.53 12.03 -22.33
CA TYR A 342 17.51 13.01 -22.72
C TYR A 342 18.19 14.38 -22.89
N GLY A 343 18.27 14.88 -24.12
CA GLY A 343 19.08 16.05 -24.45
C GLY A 343 20.55 15.80 -24.09
N ASP A 344 21.13 16.67 -23.29
CA ASP A 344 22.51 16.53 -22.78
C ASP A 344 22.60 15.74 -21.45
N GLU A 345 21.47 15.30 -20.90
CA GLU A 345 21.42 14.56 -19.65
C GLU A 345 21.60 13.07 -19.90
N ILE A 346 22.33 12.40 -19.00
CA ILE A 346 22.52 10.95 -18.97
C ILE A 346 21.71 10.39 -17.81
N ALA A 347 20.95 9.33 -18.04
CA ALA A 347 20.19 8.68 -16.98
C ALA A 347 21.12 8.19 -15.86
N PRO A 348 20.66 8.21 -14.58
CA PRO A 348 21.41 7.61 -13.49
C PRO A 348 21.72 6.12 -13.74
N GLU A 349 22.75 5.59 -13.07
CA GLU A 349 23.12 4.17 -13.18
C GLU A 349 21.93 3.27 -12.81
N GLY A 350 21.60 2.32 -13.69
CA GLY A 350 20.45 1.42 -13.54
C GLY A 350 19.10 2.02 -13.95
N MET A 351 19.10 3.25 -14.50
CA MET A 351 17.89 3.95 -14.96
C MET A 351 17.96 4.29 -16.45
N LYS A 352 16.81 4.60 -17.03
CA LYS A 352 16.63 5.16 -18.38
C LYS A 352 15.62 6.30 -18.33
N PHE A 353 15.59 7.09 -19.39
CA PHE A 353 14.49 8.05 -19.61
C PHE A 353 13.40 7.39 -20.46
N LEU A 354 12.16 7.50 -20.02
CA LEU A 354 10.97 7.31 -20.83
C LEU A 354 10.45 8.68 -21.24
N THR A 355 10.38 8.95 -22.53
CA THR A 355 9.80 10.18 -23.09
C THR A 355 8.48 9.85 -23.78
N LEU A 356 7.39 10.40 -23.29
CA LEU A 356 6.08 10.35 -23.92
C LEU A 356 5.84 11.65 -24.68
N ASP A 357 5.51 11.56 -25.96
CA ASP A 357 5.00 12.69 -26.75
C ASP A 357 3.48 12.66 -26.66
N ILE A 358 2.88 13.68 -26.08
CA ILE A 358 1.43 13.76 -25.85
C ILE A 358 0.81 14.97 -26.55
N THR A 359 -0.43 14.80 -26.98
CA THR A 359 -1.31 15.88 -27.46
C THR A 359 -2.48 16.00 -26.48
N CYS A 360 -2.74 17.22 -26.00
CA CYS A 360 -3.91 17.58 -25.22
C CYS A 360 -4.76 18.52 -26.09
N ASP A 361 -5.96 18.10 -26.46
CA ASP A 361 -6.90 18.88 -27.27
C ASP A 361 -8.08 19.33 -26.40
N SER A 362 -8.13 20.60 -26.06
CA SER A 362 -9.20 21.22 -25.30
C SER A 362 -10.26 21.92 -26.17
N THR A 363 -10.17 21.73 -27.49
CA THR A 363 -11.09 22.36 -28.47
C THR A 363 -12.54 21.98 -28.16
N ASP A 364 -13.38 23.01 -27.98
CA ASP A 364 -14.79 22.85 -27.62
C ASP A 364 -15.10 22.10 -26.29
N ILE A 365 -14.04 21.83 -25.47
CA ILE A 365 -14.18 21.13 -24.16
C ILE A 365 -14.00 22.13 -23.02
N TYR A 366 -12.92 22.91 -23.02
CA TYR A 366 -12.59 23.79 -21.91
C TYR A 366 -12.10 25.17 -22.41
N ASP A 367 -12.64 26.23 -21.82
CA ASP A 367 -12.47 27.62 -22.29
C ASP A 367 -11.48 28.44 -21.44
N ALA A 368 -10.71 27.79 -20.56
CA ALA A 368 -9.64 28.40 -19.77
C ALA A 368 -8.32 27.66 -19.96
N ASP A 369 -7.20 28.36 -19.73
CA ASP A 369 -5.88 27.74 -19.68
C ASP A 369 -5.77 26.84 -18.44
N LEU A 370 -5.23 25.60 -18.57
CA LEU A 370 -5.04 24.64 -17.51
C LEU A 370 -3.56 24.30 -17.37
N ASP A 371 -3.01 24.52 -16.18
CA ASP A 371 -1.64 24.12 -15.86
C ASP A 371 -1.61 22.67 -15.33
N LEU A 372 -0.91 21.80 -16.04
CA LEU A 372 -0.64 20.43 -15.63
C LEU A 372 0.77 20.34 -15.03
N TYR A 373 0.86 19.78 -13.84
CA TYR A 373 2.10 19.68 -13.06
C TYR A 373 2.70 18.28 -13.12
N TYR A 374 3.96 18.15 -12.74
CA TYR A 374 4.70 16.87 -12.75
C TYR A 374 4.01 15.77 -11.93
N TYR A 375 3.26 16.10 -10.91
CA TYR A 375 2.54 15.16 -10.06
C TYR A 375 1.17 14.73 -10.62
N ASP A 376 0.65 15.38 -11.66
CA ASP A 376 -0.58 14.96 -12.34
C ASP A 376 -0.35 13.72 -13.21
N PHE A 377 0.93 13.40 -13.48
CA PHE A 377 1.34 12.24 -14.25
C PHE A 377 2.27 11.36 -13.43
N SER A 378 1.96 10.09 -13.34
CA SER A 378 2.83 9.10 -12.73
C SER A 378 3.08 7.94 -13.69
N ILE A 379 4.28 7.39 -13.66
CA ILE A 379 4.61 6.14 -14.33
C ILE A 379 4.78 5.05 -13.30
N VAL A 380 4.09 3.95 -13.49
CA VAL A 380 4.13 2.77 -12.62
C VAL A 380 4.83 1.65 -13.37
N TRP A 381 5.72 0.92 -12.71
CA TRP A 381 6.40 -0.27 -13.23
C TRP A 381 6.40 -1.38 -12.18
N SER A 382 6.77 -2.59 -12.60
CA SER A 382 6.88 -3.76 -11.70
C SER A 382 8.01 -3.60 -10.66
N GLY A 383 7.85 -2.79 -9.67
CA GLY A 383 8.85 -2.55 -8.62
C GLY A 383 8.83 -1.15 -8.06
N GLY A 384 7.97 -0.27 -8.58
CA GLY A 384 7.83 1.07 -8.07
C GLY A 384 7.05 1.99 -9.01
N TYR A 385 7.02 3.23 -8.65
CA TYR A 385 6.42 4.30 -9.45
C TYR A 385 7.21 5.59 -9.24
N ASP A 386 7.04 6.55 -10.16
CA ASP A 386 7.57 7.91 -10.00
C ASP A 386 6.65 8.91 -10.72
N ALA A 387 6.68 10.16 -10.26
CA ALA A 387 6.06 11.29 -10.94
C ALA A 387 6.88 11.68 -12.19
N ALA A 388 6.31 12.51 -13.06
CA ALA A 388 7.06 13.02 -14.19
C ALA A 388 8.32 13.77 -13.73
N TYR A 389 9.46 13.43 -14.36
CA TYR A 389 10.74 14.07 -14.08
C TYR A 389 10.79 15.51 -14.58
N LYS A 390 10.25 15.73 -15.80
CA LYS A 390 10.10 17.06 -16.40
C LYS A 390 9.09 17.06 -17.55
N PHE A 391 8.64 18.24 -17.89
CA PHE A 391 7.87 18.50 -19.11
C PHE A 391 8.67 19.33 -20.09
N VAL A 392 8.38 19.17 -21.37
CA VAL A 392 8.91 20.01 -22.44
C VAL A 392 7.76 20.41 -23.37
N ALA A 393 7.38 21.64 -23.32
CA ALA A 393 6.42 22.25 -24.25
C ALA A 393 7.14 23.27 -25.12
N GLY A 394 7.26 22.98 -26.40
CA GLY A 394 8.12 23.77 -27.30
C GLY A 394 9.60 23.57 -26.96
N ASP A 395 10.33 24.66 -26.70
CA ASP A 395 11.76 24.66 -26.37
C ASP A 395 12.03 24.85 -24.86
N VAL A 396 10.99 24.85 -24.03
CA VAL A 396 11.10 25.12 -22.59
C VAL A 396 10.87 23.85 -21.80
N ALA A 397 11.85 23.47 -20.95
CA ALA A 397 11.71 22.41 -19.96
C ALA A 397 11.27 23.05 -18.63
N ASP A 398 10.16 22.57 -18.03
CA ASP A 398 9.63 23.08 -16.77
C ASP A 398 9.02 21.92 -15.95
N ASN A 399 8.58 22.26 -14.73
CA ASN A 399 7.85 21.35 -13.85
C ASN A 399 6.34 21.32 -14.13
N PHE A 400 5.86 22.09 -15.08
CA PHE A 400 4.49 22.11 -15.57
C PHE A 400 4.43 22.52 -17.04
N PHE A 401 3.32 22.22 -17.69
CA PHE A 401 2.98 22.85 -18.98
C PHE A 401 1.51 23.27 -18.99
N THR A 402 1.18 24.25 -19.81
CA THR A 402 -0.16 24.81 -19.90
C THR A 402 -0.89 24.25 -21.11
N VAL A 403 -1.98 23.51 -20.89
CA VAL A 403 -2.97 23.20 -21.93
C VAL A 403 -3.72 24.49 -22.22
N LYS A 404 -3.62 24.96 -23.45
CA LYS A 404 -4.23 26.22 -23.86
C LYS A 404 -5.72 26.09 -24.09
N SER A 405 -6.45 27.11 -23.64
CA SER A 405 -7.88 27.23 -23.82
C SER A 405 -8.29 27.02 -25.29
N ASN A 406 -9.26 26.16 -25.52
CA ASN A 406 -9.88 25.91 -26.82
C ASN A 406 -8.83 25.68 -27.95
N ALA A 407 -7.80 24.88 -27.67
CA ALA A 407 -6.67 24.67 -28.56
C ALA A 407 -6.03 23.30 -28.39
N VAL A 408 -5.21 22.93 -29.38
CA VAL A 408 -4.35 21.73 -29.30
C VAL A 408 -2.99 22.12 -28.72
N THR A 409 -2.60 21.46 -27.62
CA THR A 409 -1.31 21.63 -26.98
C THR A 409 -0.50 20.33 -27.10
N ASN A 410 0.74 20.42 -27.57
CA ASN A 410 1.66 19.28 -27.61
C ASN A 410 2.74 19.46 -26.56
N ALA A 411 3.03 18.39 -25.82
CA ALA A 411 4.08 18.38 -24.82
C ALA A 411 4.81 17.03 -24.79
N LYS A 412 6.02 17.03 -24.23
CA LYS A 412 6.72 15.81 -23.85
C LYS A 412 6.71 15.68 -22.36
N VAL A 413 6.33 14.50 -21.88
CA VAL A 413 6.41 14.10 -20.47
C VAL A 413 7.55 13.13 -20.34
N VAL A 414 8.51 13.46 -19.49
CA VAL A 414 9.74 12.67 -19.30
C VAL A 414 9.75 12.07 -17.91
N PHE A 415 10.01 10.77 -17.85
CA PHE A 415 10.14 10.01 -16.59
C PHE A 415 11.54 9.39 -16.48
N GLN A 416 11.96 9.12 -15.27
CA GLN A 416 13.09 8.23 -15.01
C GLN A 416 12.53 6.87 -14.62
N ILE A 417 12.88 5.82 -15.36
CA ILE A 417 12.41 4.45 -15.16
C ILE A 417 13.59 3.50 -14.96
N PRO A 418 13.43 2.33 -14.33
CA PRO A 418 14.46 1.29 -14.30
C PRO A 418 14.93 0.89 -15.69
N GLU A 419 16.18 0.41 -15.80
CA GLU A 419 16.79 -0.02 -17.06
C GLU A 419 16.04 -1.18 -17.75
N ASP A 420 15.44 -2.09 -16.97
CA ASP A 420 14.73 -3.29 -17.45
C ASP A 420 13.34 -3.42 -16.77
N PRO A 421 12.39 -2.49 -17.04
CA PRO A 421 11.04 -2.59 -16.49
C PRO A 421 10.31 -3.78 -17.12
N LYS A 422 9.47 -4.48 -16.37
CA LYS A 422 8.64 -5.59 -16.89
C LYS A 422 7.33 -5.11 -17.45
N SER A 423 6.81 -4.03 -16.88
CA SER A 423 5.62 -3.31 -17.33
C SER A 423 5.83 -1.82 -17.13
N LEU A 424 5.12 -1.02 -17.89
CA LEU A 424 5.05 0.44 -17.73
C LEU A 424 3.61 0.86 -17.94
N THR A 425 3.04 1.51 -16.93
CA THR A 425 1.69 2.08 -16.99
C THR A 425 1.75 3.56 -16.68
N LEU A 426 1.34 4.41 -17.60
CA LEU A 426 1.12 5.82 -17.34
C LEU A 426 -0.21 5.97 -16.59
N PHE A 427 -0.18 6.77 -15.56
CA PHE A 427 -1.32 7.14 -14.74
C PHE A 427 -1.55 8.64 -14.81
N TYR A 428 -2.78 9.06 -15.05
CA TYR A 428 -3.24 10.44 -15.04
C TYR A 428 -4.58 10.52 -14.31
N VAL A 429 -4.71 11.47 -13.39
CA VAL A 429 -5.93 11.68 -12.58
C VAL A 429 -6.63 12.95 -13.04
N ASP A 430 -7.90 12.81 -13.42
CA ASP A 430 -8.78 13.94 -13.62
C ASP A 430 -9.36 14.39 -12.29
N TYR A 431 -9.16 15.63 -11.94
CA TYR A 431 -9.77 16.24 -10.77
C TYR A 431 -10.15 17.70 -11.04
N TYR A 432 -11.10 18.22 -10.28
CA TYR A 432 -11.37 19.65 -10.22
C TYR A 432 -11.45 20.11 -8.77
N VAL A 433 -11.25 21.40 -8.56
CA VAL A 433 -11.36 22.05 -7.26
C VAL A 433 -12.59 22.93 -7.30
N ASP A 434 -13.52 22.74 -6.38
CA ASP A 434 -14.75 23.50 -6.29
C ASP A 434 -14.57 24.89 -5.66
N ASP A 435 -15.68 25.64 -5.53
CA ASP A 435 -15.68 26.99 -4.97
C ASP A 435 -15.33 27.01 -3.46
N ASP A 436 -15.47 25.90 -2.76
CA ASP A 436 -15.13 25.73 -1.35
C ASP A 436 -13.66 25.28 -1.16
N ASN A 437 -12.92 25.14 -2.27
CA ASN A 437 -11.53 24.66 -2.32
C ASN A 437 -11.38 23.15 -2.01
N GLU A 438 -12.43 22.37 -2.18
CA GLU A 438 -12.39 20.93 -2.08
C GLU A 438 -12.01 20.31 -3.42
N MET A 439 -11.12 19.31 -3.39
CA MET A 439 -10.68 18.59 -4.57
C MET A 439 -11.61 17.41 -4.79
N HIS A 440 -12.13 17.30 -6.00
CA HIS A 440 -13.00 16.22 -6.45
C HIS A 440 -12.31 15.46 -7.58
N GLU A 441 -11.95 14.22 -7.32
CA GLU A 441 -11.47 13.29 -8.33
C GLU A 441 -12.65 12.85 -9.20
N VAL A 442 -12.45 12.89 -10.51
CA VAL A 442 -13.50 12.59 -11.50
C VAL A 442 -13.25 11.25 -12.16
N ALA A 443 -12.02 11.00 -12.58
CA ALA A 443 -11.64 9.75 -13.24
C ALA A 443 -10.13 9.50 -13.15
N ASP A 444 -9.78 8.23 -13.15
CA ASP A 444 -8.42 7.73 -13.29
C ASP A 444 -8.21 7.15 -14.69
N HIS A 445 -7.16 7.58 -15.36
CA HIS A 445 -6.79 7.10 -16.68
C HIS A 445 -5.48 6.31 -16.62
N PHE A 446 -5.50 5.08 -17.13
CA PHE A 446 -4.36 4.18 -17.17
C PHE A 446 -4.02 3.83 -18.63
N PHE A 447 -2.76 3.97 -19.00
CA PHE A 447 -2.27 3.66 -20.36
C PHE A 447 -1.11 2.68 -20.24
N GLU A 448 -1.24 1.49 -20.81
CA GLU A 448 -0.10 0.60 -21.00
C GLU A 448 0.90 1.20 -21.96
N ILE A 449 2.15 1.31 -21.55
CA ILE A 449 3.25 1.75 -22.38
C ILE A 449 4.12 0.52 -22.68
N PRO A 450 4.26 0.09 -23.95
CA PRO A 450 5.13 -1.01 -24.30
C PRO A 450 6.57 -0.75 -23.83
N VAL A 451 7.20 -1.74 -23.21
CA VAL A 451 8.57 -1.60 -22.66
C VAL A 451 9.64 -1.37 -23.73
N GLU A 452 9.36 -1.68 -24.98
CA GLU A 452 10.16 -1.33 -26.17
C GLU A 452 9.83 0.05 -26.76
N GLY A 453 8.84 0.77 -26.18
CA GLY A 453 8.30 1.99 -26.76
C GLY A 453 7.27 1.73 -27.87
N PHE A 454 6.71 2.80 -28.42
CA PHE A 454 5.75 2.73 -29.55
C PHE A 454 6.46 2.90 -30.88
#